data_65fad870987610305635914abad933e7
#
_entry.id   65fad870987610305635914abad933e7
#
_cell.length_a   1.000
_cell.length_b   1.000
_cell.length_c   1.000
_cell.angle_alpha   90.00
_cell.angle_beta   90.00
_cell.angle_gamma   90.00
#
_symmetry.space_group_name_H-M   'P 1'
#
loop_
_entity.id
_entity.type
_entity.pdbx_description
1 polymer ?
#
loop_
_entity_poly.entity_id
_entity_poly.type
_entity_poly.pdbx_seq_one_letter_code
_entity_poly.pdbx_strand_id
1 'polypeptide(L)'
;MTITSLQLSSEESDFYGIPVPLDGTVPSGIGAAGMARRAVATGALVVADAGAFAVVGLLLAPGLLASSAVIVPVLAFAGAVQIGMKAASGLYPGIGHHPEAVLRRAVAAWAGALVIAAGGAVMLTGATPAQVALLAVLFAAAGLLQIAAGWLVRFVLRRTGLGGMQVRLFGTPERVEALSEFLNAHPGYGLTPTRDPGRAEAALWAGNALPEPATLELLRRQFAEVLLVSDLPKARLSGVTPVQHGGTLGLRLSGHTRRGTVSAAKRAIDLAVTVPAMMVAAPVLLVFAAAIKIVDPGPAFYVQMREGLGGRRIGVLKLRTMYRDADRMLEDLLARDPDARKEWETHYKLRNDPRILPVVGRVLRASSLDELPQLFNILRGDMTLVGPRPFPEYHLAAMRPEFRARRASVVPGLTGLWQISDRSAADVAQQEQLDGYYIDNRSFWFDLSIILRTFAAVIGRKGAY
;
A
#
# COMPACT_ATOMS: atom_id res chain seq x y z
N MET A 1 -50.05 13.12 15.38
CA MET A 1 -48.98 13.25 16.38
C MET A 1 -47.87 14.07 15.75
N THR A 2 -47.81 15.33 16.16
CA THR A 2 -46.91 16.36 15.63
C THR A 2 -45.49 16.04 16.16
N ILE A 3 -44.57 15.79 15.26
CA ILE A 3 -43.15 15.56 15.62
C ILE A 3 -42.59 16.91 16.05
N THR A 4 -42.45 17.11 17.34
CA THR A 4 -41.83 18.24 17.97
C THR A 4 -40.37 18.29 17.53
N SER A 5 -39.93 19.46 17.08
CA SER A 5 -38.54 19.74 16.74
C SER A 5 -37.59 19.30 17.87
N LEU A 6 -36.82 18.24 17.61
CA LEU A 6 -35.71 17.87 18.48
C LEU A 6 -34.68 19.02 18.42
N GLN A 7 -34.64 19.81 19.50
CA GLN A 7 -33.54 20.71 19.74
C GLN A 7 -32.31 19.84 20.05
N LEU A 8 -31.35 19.80 19.13
CA LEU A 8 -30.03 19.23 19.34
C LEU A 8 -29.36 19.99 20.49
N SER A 9 -28.62 19.29 21.38
CA SER A 9 -27.88 19.91 22.46
C SER A 9 -26.86 20.91 21.93
N SER A 10 -26.48 21.91 22.72
CA SER A 10 -25.55 22.98 22.30
C SER A 10 -24.16 22.46 21.90
N GLU A 11 -23.75 21.29 22.33
CA GLU A 11 -22.50 20.63 21.91
C GLU A 11 -22.58 20.00 20.51
N GLU A 12 -23.79 19.74 19.99
CA GLU A 12 -23.98 19.18 18.62
C GLU A 12 -24.06 20.26 17.55
N SER A 13 -24.29 21.54 17.90
CA SER A 13 -24.34 22.66 16.95
C SER A 13 -22.98 22.99 16.32
N ASP A 14 -21.86 22.53 16.91
CA ASP A 14 -20.50 22.71 16.41
C ASP A 14 -20.11 21.67 15.35
N PHE A 15 -21.01 20.76 14.97
CA PHE A 15 -20.72 19.79 13.92
C PHE A 15 -20.85 20.42 12.52
N TYR A 16 -19.74 20.45 11.80
CA TYR A 16 -19.72 20.91 10.41
C TYR A 16 -20.57 19.99 9.54
N GLY A 17 -21.74 20.46 9.14
CA GLY A 17 -22.60 19.70 8.22
C GLY A 17 -24.02 19.40 8.66
N ILE A 18 -24.45 19.86 9.85
CA ILE A 18 -25.87 19.91 10.20
C ILE A 18 -26.30 21.41 10.21
N PRO A 19 -27.24 21.84 9.37
CA PRO A 19 -28.60 21.31 9.30
C PRO A 19 -28.91 20.68 7.94
N VAL A 20 -29.28 19.43 7.94
CA VAL A 20 -30.08 18.90 6.84
C VAL A 20 -31.48 19.42 7.07
N PRO A 21 -32.09 20.13 6.11
CA PRO A 21 -33.51 20.48 6.20
C PRO A 21 -34.31 19.20 6.38
N LEU A 22 -35.14 19.15 7.41
CA LEU A 22 -36.03 18.02 7.71
C LEU A 22 -37.24 17.93 6.74
N ASP A 23 -37.27 18.77 5.74
CA ASP A 23 -38.32 18.84 4.73
C ASP A 23 -38.06 17.87 3.57
N GLY A 24 -38.27 16.62 3.84
CA GLY A 24 -38.85 15.57 2.99
C GLY A 24 -38.31 15.30 1.57
N THR A 25 -37.28 15.98 1.08
CA THR A 25 -36.80 15.89 -0.32
C THR A 25 -35.41 15.35 -0.53
N VAL A 26 -34.81 14.72 0.48
CA VAL A 26 -33.52 14.03 0.28
C VAL A 26 -33.81 12.64 -0.31
N PRO A 27 -33.26 12.28 -1.47
CA PRO A 27 -33.44 10.95 -2.05
C PRO A 27 -32.93 9.90 -1.06
N SER A 28 -33.82 9.05 -0.58
CA SER A 28 -33.48 7.88 0.22
C SER A 28 -32.71 6.90 -0.66
N GLY A 29 -31.41 6.80 -0.49
CA GLY A 29 -30.59 5.84 -1.20
C GLY A 29 -29.53 6.47 -2.12
N ILE A 30 -28.74 5.62 -2.76
CA ILE A 30 -27.78 6.05 -3.80
C ILE A 30 -28.57 6.63 -4.96
N GLY A 31 -28.40 7.91 -5.28
CA GLY A 31 -29.04 8.53 -6.44
C GLY A 31 -28.71 7.76 -7.73
N ALA A 32 -29.59 7.85 -8.73
CA ALA A 32 -29.42 7.15 -10.01
C ALA A 32 -28.04 7.35 -10.63
N ALA A 33 -27.46 8.55 -10.50
CA ALA A 33 -26.11 8.85 -10.96
C ALA A 33 -25.02 8.09 -10.18
N GLY A 34 -25.18 7.89 -8.88
CA GLY A 34 -24.26 7.11 -8.06
C GLY A 34 -24.34 5.62 -8.39
N MET A 35 -25.54 5.08 -8.56
CA MET A 35 -25.74 3.70 -9.02
C MET A 35 -25.14 3.47 -10.40
N ALA A 36 -25.34 4.39 -11.35
CA ALA A 36 -24.77 4.31 -12.68
C ALA A 36 -23.22 4.32 -12.62
N ARG A 37 -22.60 5.20 -11.82
CA ARG A 37 -21.13 5.22 -11.63
C ARG A 37 -20.62 3.91 -11.07
N ARG A 38 -21.25 3.36 -10.02
CA ARG A 38 -20.88 2.06 -9.44
C ARG A 38 -21.03 0.93 -10.44
N ALA A 39 -22.10 0.92 -11.23
CA ALA A 39 -22.32 -0.07 -12.28
C ALA A 39 -21.24 0.00 -13.37
N VAL A 40 -20.90 1.20 -13.84
CA VAL A 40 -19.82 1.42 -14.81
C VAL A 40 -18.46 0.98 -14.25
N ALA A 41 -18.14 1.36 -13.02
CA ALA A 41 -16.89 0.96 -12.39
C ALA A 41 -16.80 -0.57 -12.20
N THR A 42 -17.86 -1.19 -11.74
CA THR A 42 -17.98 -2.65 -11.60
C THR A 42 -17.84 -3.34 -12.95
N GLY A 43 -18.60 -2.91 -13.95
CA GLY A 43 -18.56 -3.48 -15.29
C GLY A 43 -17.17 -3.38 -15.94
N ALA A 44 -16.53 -2.22 -15.84
CA ALA A 44 -15.18 -2.02 -16.36
C ALA A 44 -14.15 -2.96 -15.70
N LEU A 45 -14.22 -3.16 -14.39
CA LEU A 45 -13.32 -4.07 -13.68
C LEU A 45 -13.59 -5.55 -14.02
N VAL A 46 -14.88 -5.94 -14.13
CA VAL A 46 -15.26 -7.30 -14.54
C VAL A 46 -14.79 -7.60 -15.98
N VAL A 47 -14.98 -6.64 -16.89
CA VAL A 47 -14.50 -6.75 -18.28
C VAL A 47 -12.98 -6.86 -18.34
N ALA A 48 -12.26 -6.07 -17.53
CA ALA A 48 -10.80 -6.16 -17.47
C ALA A 48 -10.33 -7.53 -16.95
N ASP A 49 -11.00 -8.05 -15.92
CA ASP A 49 -10.68 -9.37 -15.35
C ASP A 49 -11.00 -10.50 -16.35
N ALA A 50 -12.13 -10.45 -17.04
CA ALA A 50 -12.49 -11.42 -18.07
C ALA A 50 -11.57 -11.33 -19.30
N GLY A 51 -11.23 -10.10 -19.70
CA GLY A 51 -10.30 -9.81 -20.81
C GLY A 51 -8.92 -10.39 -20.57
N ALA A 52 -8.42 -10.37 -19.32
CA ALA A 52 -7.14 -10.96 -18.98
C ALA A 52 -7.12 -12.48 -19.25
N PHE A 53 -8.18 -13.20 -18.89
CA PHE A 53 -8.30 -14.63 -19.21
C PHE A 53 -8.44 -14.88 -20.71
N ALA A 54 -9.22 -14.05 -21.41
CA ALA A 54 -9.39 -14.15 -22.86
C ALA A 54 -8.06 -13.96 -23.60
N VAL A 55 -7.28 -12.93 -23.22
CA VAL A 55 -5.97 -12.64 -23.81
C VAL A 55 -5.02 -13.82 -23.60
N VAL A 56 -4.92 -14.34 -22.38
CA VAL A 56 -4.07 -15.49 -22.08
C VAL A 56 -4.52 -16.72 -22.86
N GLY A 57 -5.83 -16.99 -22.94
CA GLY A 57 -6.37 -18.11 -23.73
C GLY A 57 -6.06 -17.96 -25.22
N LEU A 58 -6.25 -16.78 -25.80
CA LEU A 58 -6.03 -16.53 -27.24
C LEU A 58 -4.55 -16.57 -27.65
N LEU A 59 -3.65 -15.98 -26.82
CA LEU A 59 -2.22 -15.91 -27.14
C LEU A 59 -1.50 -17.25 -26.99
N LEU A 60 -1.97 -18.11 -26.10
CA LEU A 60 -1.26 -19.34 -25.76
C LEU A 60 -1.93 -20.61 -26.33
N ALA A 61 -3.20 -20.52 -26.76
CA ALA A 61 -3.91 -21.63 -27.40
C ALA A 61 -3.31 -22.13 -28.74
N PRO A 62 -2.80 -21.25 -29.65
CA PRO A 62 -2.25 -21.71 -30.92
C PRO A 62 -0.99 -22.54 -30.80
N GLY A 63 -0.15 -22.30 -29.77
CA GLY A 63 1.08 -23.05 -29.53
C GLY A 63 0.86 -24.40 -28.83
N LEU A 64 -0.38 -24.71 -28.36
CA LEU A 64 -0.73 -25.82 -27.48
C LEU A 64 -1.85 -26.69 -28.11
N LEU A 65 -1.95 -26.74 -29.44
CA LEU A 65 -3.07 -27.32 -30.21
C LEU A 65 -3.58 -28.68 -29.75
N ALA A 66 -2.72 -29.56 -29.24
CA ALA A 66 -3.12 -30.88 -28.76
C ALA A 66 -3.80 -30.86 -27.38
N SER A 67 -3.50 -29.87 -26.54
CA SER A 67 -4.05 -29.73 -25.18
C SER A 67 -5.15 -28.66 -25.07
N SER A 68 -5.37 -27.88 -26.12
CA SER A 68 -6.25 -26.71 -26.10
C SER A 68 -7.73 -27.03 -25.88
N ALA A 69 -8.19 -28.17 -26.35
CA ALA A 69 -9.58 -28.62 -26.25
C ALA A 69 -10.07 -28.75 -24.79
N VAL A 70 -9.16 -29.09 -23.86
CA VAL A 70 -9.47 -29.24 -22.44
C VAL A 70 -9.09 -27.96 -21.67
N ILE A 71 -7.92 -27.37 -21.95
CA ILE A 71 -7.36 -26.28 -21.15
C ILE A 71 -8.16 -25.00 -21.33
N VAL A 72 -8.57 -24.61 -22.53
CA VAL A 72 -9.28 -23.35 -22.78
C VAL A 72 -10.66 -23.32 -22.10
N PRO A 73 -11.52 -24.31 -22.16
CA PRO A 73 -12.78 -24.31 -21.40
C PRO A 73 -12.57 -24.29 -19.89
N VAL A 74 -11.57 -25.04 -19.39
CA VAL A 74 -11.25 -25.06 -17.96
C VAL A 74 -10.71 -23.69 -17.50
N LEU A 75 -9.88 -23.01 -18.29
CA LEU A 75 -9.39 -21.68 -18.02
C LEU A 75 -10.52 -20.64 -18.00
N ALA A 76 -11.44 -20.73 -18.97
CA ALA A 76 -12.63 -19.88 -19.02
C ALA A 76 -13.55 -20.09 -17.79
N PHE A 77 -13.80 -21.35 -17.43
CA PHE A 77 -14.54 -21.71 -16.23
C PHE A 77 -13.87 -21.19 -14.96
N ALA A 78 -12.55 -21.37 -14.83
CA ALA A 78 -11.76 -20.86 -13.72
C ALA A 78 -11.86 -19.32 -13.60
N GLY A 79 -11.82 -18.64 -14.73
CA GLY A 79 -12.01 -17.18 -14.79
C GLY A 79 -13.40 -16.74 -14.29
N ALA A 80 -14.45 -17.45 -14.74
CA ALA A 80 -15.81 -17.17 -14.28
C ALA A 80 -15.97 -17.41 -12.77
N VAL A 81 -15.44 -18.51 -12.25
CA VAL A 81 -15.45 -18.81 -10.80
C VAL A 81 -14.70 -17.74 -10.03
N GLN A 82 -13.52 -17.33 -10.49
CA GLN A 82 -12.73 -16.30 -9.82
C GLN A 82 -13.45 -14.94 -9.79
N ILE A 83 -14.05 -14.53 -10.89
CA ILE A 83 -14.84 -13.31 -10.99
C ILE A 83 -16.03 -13.37 -10.01
N GLY A 84 -16.73 -14.50 -9.97
CA GLY A 84 -17.81 -14.73 -9.01
C GLY A 84 -17.36 -14.64 -7.55
N MET A 85 -16.22 -15.25 -7.21
CA MET A 85 -15.64 -15.16 -5.87
C MET A 85 -15.19 -13.73 -5.50
N LYS A 86 -14.63 -12.98 -6.45
CA LYS A 86 -14.31 -11.56 -6.26
C LYS A 86 -15.57 -10.72 -6.00
N ALA A 87 -16.64 -10.99 -6.77
CA ALA A 87 -17.94 -10.31 -6.59
C ALA A 87 -18.53 -10.60 -5.21
N ALA A 88 -18.60 -11.87 -4.83
CA ALA A 88 -19.09 -12.32 -3.52
C ALA A 88 -18.26 -11.74 -2.35
N SER A 89 -16.98 -11.48 -2.59
CA SER A 89 -16.07 -10.87 -1.60
C SER A 89 -16.14 -9.34 -1.53
N GLY A 90 -17.02 -8.69 -2.31
CA GLY A 90 -17.16 -7.24 -2.36
C GLY A 90 -15.98 -6.51 -3.02
N LEU A 91 -15.23 -7.18 -3.91
CA LEU A 91 -14.09 -6.58 -4.60
C LEU A 91 -14.49 -5.75 -5.84
N TYR A 92 -15.75 -5.76 -6.23
CA TYR A 92 -16.31 -4.94 -7.29
C TYR A 92 -17.35 -3.94 -6.74
N PRO A 93 -17.09 -2.66 -6.82
CA PRO A 93 -15.86 -1.98 -7.27
C PRO A 93 -14.73 -1.95 -6.24
N GLY A 94 -14.91 -2.49 -5.02
CA GLY A 94 -13.89 -2.60 -3.98
C GLY A 94 -13.59 -1.28 -3.25
N ILE A 95 -14.57 -0.40 -3.14
CA ILE A 95 -14.46 0.91 -2.50
C ILE A 95 -14.47 0.78 -0.98
N GLY A 96 -13.70 1.64 -0.29
CA GLY A 96 -13.69 1.73 1.18
C GLY A 96 -12.92 0.62 1.89
N HIS A 97 -12.33 -0.32 1.15
CA HIS A 97 -11.53 -1.38 1.75
C HIS A 97 -10.06 -0.99 1.87
N HIS A 98 -9.44 -1.36 2.99
CA HIS A 98 -8.01 -1.23 3.18
C HIS A 98 -7.27 -2.07 2.11
N PRO A 99 -6.17 -1.58 1.50
CA PRO A 99 -5.44 -2.28 0.43
C PRO A 99 -5.03 -3.71 0.79
N GLU A 100 -4.68 -3.98 2.05
CA GLU A 100 -4.38 -5.32 2.55
C GLU A 100 -5.59 -6.27 2.45
N ALA A 101 -6.78 -5.79 2.84
CA ALA A 101 -8.00 -6.60 2.79
C ALA A 101 -8.39 -6.92 1.33
N VAL A 102 -8.24 -5.96 0.43
CA VAL A 102 -8.45 -6.16 -1.01
C VAL A 102 -7.51 -7.23 -1.55
N LEU A 103 -6.22 -7.13 -1.24
CA LEU A 103 -5.21 -8.07 -1.70
C LEU A 103 -5.48 -9.49 -1.16
N ARG A 104 -5.75 -9.62 0.14
CA ARG A 104 -6.07 -10.89 0.78
C ARG A 104 -7.27 -11.58 0.14
N ARG A 105 -8.37 -10.84 -0.07
CA ARG A 105 -9.58 -11.37 -0.70
C ARG A 105 -9.35 -11.73 -2.17
N ALA A 106 -8.59 -10.91 -2.90
CA ALA A 106 -8.25 -11.19 -4.30
C ALA A 106 -7.41 -12.45 -4.44
N VAL A 107 -6.39 -12.64 -3.59
CA VAL A 107 -5.56 -13.85 -3.59
C VAL A 107 -6.37 -15.09 -3.15
N ALA A 108 -7.26 -14.94 -2.16
CA ALA A 108 -8.13 -16.04 -1.75
C ALA A 108 -9.08 -16.46 -2.88
N ALA A 109 -9.69 -15.51 -3.59
CA ALA A 109 -10.52 -15.77 -4.76
C ALA A 109 -9.72 -16.44 -5.88
N TRP A 110 -8.49 -15.97 -6.11
CA TRP A 110 -7.58 -16.56 -7.10
C TRP A 110 -7.20 -17.99 -6.74
N ALA A 111 -6.73 -18.24 -5.51
CA ALA A 111 -6.33 -19.57 -5.07
C ALA A 111 -7.51 -20.55 -5.04
N GLY A 112 -8.68 -20.13 -4.56
CA GLY A 112 -9.89 -20.94 -4.53
C GLY A 112 -10.34 -21.34 -5.93
N ALA A 113 -10.36 -20.40 -6.88
CA ALA A 113 -10.72 -20.68 -8.27
C ALA A 113 -9.73 -21.64 -8.94
N LEU A 114 -8.43 -21.48 -8.67
CA LEU A 114 -7.39 -22.41 -9.19
C LEU A 114 -7.60 -23.82 -8.66
N VAL A 115 -7.86 -23.99 -7.36
CA VAL A 115 -8.11 -25.31 -6.76
C VAL A 115 -9.36 -25.96 -7.36
N ILE A 116 -10.45 -25.21 -7.50
CA ILE A 116 -11.70 -25.70 -8.11
C ILE A 116 -11.46 -26.09 -9.57
N ALA A 117 -10.74 -25.26 -10.34
CA ALA A 117 -10.46 -25.52 -11.74
C ALA A 117 -9.52 -26.76 -11.93
N ALA A 118 -8.47 -26.85 -11.12
CA ALA A 118 -7.54 -27.97 -11.16
C ALA A 118 -8.23 -29.29 -10.78
N GLY A 119 -9.02 -29.27 -9.69
CA GLY A 119 -9.80 -30.43 -9.26
C GLY A 119 -10.85 -30.84 -10.31
N GLY A 120 -11.57 -29.88 -10.89
CA GLY A 120 -12.52 -30.13 -11.98
C GLY A 120 -11.85 -30.67 -13.24
N ALA A 121 -10.68 -30.15 -13.62
CA ALA A 121 -9.91 -30.65 -14.75
C ALA A 121 -9.52 -32.12 -14.56
N VAL A 122 -9.01 -32.50 -13.39
CA VAL A 122 -8.65 -33.87 -13.08
C VAL A 122 -9.87 -34.78 -13.07
N MET A 123 -10.94 -34.41 -12.37
CA MET A 123 -12.13 -35.26 -12.17
C MET A 123 -12.99 -35.39 -13.41
N LEU A 124 -13.17 -34.32 -14.19
CA LEU A 124 -14.11 -34.31 -15.32
C LEU A 124 -13.45 -34.64 -16.65
N THR A 125 -12.17 -34.37 -16.82
CA THR A 125 -11.47 -34.56 -18.09
C THR A 125 -10.29 -35.51 -18.02
N GLY A 126 -9.96 -36.01 -16.83
CA GLY A 126 -8.78 -36.89 -16.65
C GLY A 126 -7.46 -36.14 -16.89
N ALA A 127 -7.41 -34.83 -16.64
CA ALA A 127 -6.24 -33.99 -16.91
C ALA A 127 -4.98 -34.53 -16.23
N THR A 128 -3.90 -34.63 -17.01
CA THR A 128 -2.60 -35.11 -16.55
C THR A 128 -1.93 -34.06 -15.62
N PRO A 129 -0.98 -34.44 -14.76
CA PRO A 129 -0.22 -33.47 -13.94
C PRO A 129 0.43 -32.36 -14.75
N ALA A 130 0.91 -32.65 -15.96
CA ALA A 130 1.48 -31.63 -16.86
C ALA A 130 0.45 -30.59 -17.32
N GLN A 131 -0.77 -31.02 -17.62
CA GLN A 131 -1.89 -30.14 -17.99
C GLN A 131 -2.35 -29.30 -16.81
N VAL A 132 -2.38 -29.87 -15.60
CA VAL A 132 -2.67 -29.10 -14.38
C VAL A 132 -1.58 -28.06 -14.09
N ALA A 133 -0.30 -28.41 -14.25
CA ALA A 133 0.81 -27.46 -14.11
C ALA A 133 0.72 -26.34 -15.15
N LEU A 134 0.40 -26.68 -16.41
CA LEU A 134 0.19 -25.66 -17.44
C LEU A 134 -0.99 -24.76 -17.13
N LEU A 135 -2.12 -25.29 -16.67
CA LEU A 135 -3.27 -24.53 -16.23
C LEU A 135 -2.87 -23.54 -15.11
N ALA A 136 -2.07 -23.97 -14.14
CA ALA A 136 -1.60 -23.11 -13.05
C ALA A 136 -0.72 -21.97 -13.57
N VAL A 137 0.17 -22.22 -14.54
CA VAL A 137 1.00 -21.17 -15.18
C VAL A 137 0.13 -20.17 -15.95
N LEU A 138 -0.82 -20.64 -16.75
CA LEU A 138 -1.75 -19.78 -17.50
C LEU A 138 -2.61 -18.93 -16.54
N PHE A 139 -3.07 -19.55 -15.47
CA PHE A 139 -3.86 -18.89 -14.45
C PHE A 139 -3.04 -17.81 -13.70
N ALA A 140 -1.76 -18.07 -13.44
CA ALA A 140 -0.84 -17.10 -12.88
C ALA A 140 -0.59 -15.92 -13.84
N ALA A 141 -0.38 -16.19 -15.13
CA ALA A 141 -0.23 -15.16 -16.15
C ALA A 141 -1.48 -14.28 -16.26
N ALA A 142 -2.68 -14.88 -16.26
CA ALA A 142 -3.94 -14.15 -16.23
C ALA A 142 -4.06 -13.28 -14.96
N GLY A 143 -3.65 -13.80 -13.80
CA GLY A 143 -3.64 -13.05 -12.53
C GLY A 143 -2.73 -11.81 -12.57
N LEU A 144 -1.54 -11.93 -13.15
CA LEU A 144 -0.64 -10.78 -13.33
C LEU A 144 -1.24 -9.74 -14.29
N LEU A 145 -1.83 -10.18 -15.38
CA LEU A 145 -2.49 -9.31 -16.34
C LEU A 145 -3.70 -8.60 -15.71
N GLN A 146 -4.49 -9.30 -14.88
CA GLN A 146 -5.59 -8.71 -14.11
C GLN A 146 -5.12 -7.61 -13.15
N ILE A 147 -3.97 -7.77 -12.49
CA ILE A 147 -3.41 -6.74 -11.62
C ILE A 147 -3.11 -5.48 -12.43
N ALA A 148 -2.44 -5.64 -13.57
CA ALA A 148 -2.09 -4.52 -14.44
C ALA A 148 -3.34 -3.85 -15.05
N ALA A 149 -4.27 -4.63 -15.59
CA ALA A 149 -5.52 -4.14 -16.17
C ALA A 149 -6.41 -3.46 -15.12
N GLY A 150 -6.55 -4.06 -13.95
CA GLY A 150 -7.31 -3.50 -12.83
C GLY A 150 -6.71 -2.18 -12.32
N TRP A 151 -5.38 -2.06 -12.31
CA TRP A 151 -4.71 -0.79 -11.98
C TRP A 151 -5.00 0.29 -13.03
N LEU A 152 -4.87 -0.06 -14.31
CA LEU A 152 -5.16 0.85 -15.43
C LEU A 152 -6.63 1.32 -15.42
N VAL A 153 -7.58 0.40 -15.25
CA VAL A 153 -9.01 0.72 -15.17
C VAL A 153 -9.28 1.67 -14.00
N ARG A 154 -8.76 1.38 -12.81
CA ARG A 154 -8.94 2.28 -11.65
C ARG A 154 -8.28 3.65 -11.89
N PHE A 155 -7.15 3.70 -12.55
CA PHE A 155 -6.49 4.96 -12.92
C PHE A 155 -7.39 5.80 -13.87
N VAL A 156 -7.92 5.18 -14.92
CA VAL A 156 -8.82 5.85 -15.87
C VAL A 156 -10.10 6.32 -15.18
N LEU A 157 -10.76 5.44 -14.41
CA LEU A 157 -11.98 5.77 -13.68
C LEU A 157 -11.80 6.96 -12.73
N ARG A 158 -10.63 7.07 -12.08
CA ARG A 158 -10.32 8.23 -11.23
C ARG A 158 -10.16 9.51 -12.05
N ARG A 159 -9.45 9.43 -13.18
CA ARG A 159 -9.22 10.58 -14.07
C ARG A 159 -10.52 11.12 -14.68
N THR A 160 -11.49 10.23 -14.94
CA THR A 160 -12.79 10.58 -15.53
C THR A 160 -13.84 10.96 -14.48
N GLY A 161 -13.52 10.91 -13.16
CA GLY A 161 -14.48 11.16 -12.10
C GLY A 161 -15.56 10.07 -11.92
N LEU A 162 -15.43 8.94 -12.65
CA LEU A 162 -16.31 7.78 -12.55
C LEU A 162 -15.89 6.80 -11.47
N GLY A 163 -14.68 6.96 -10.93
CA GLY A 163 -14.13 6.11 -9.87
C GLY A 163 -14.29 6.74 -8.49
N GLY A 164 -14.64 5.90 -7.53
CA GLY A 164 -14.76 6.31 -6.14
C GLY A 164 -16.22 6.57 -5.73
N MET A 165 -16.43 6.60 -4.43
CA MET A 165 -17.70 6.91 -3.78
C MET A 165 -17.64 8.33 -3.23
N GLN A 166 -18.63 9.15 -3.56
CA GLN A 166 -18.75 10.49 -3.02
C GLN A 166 -19.24 10.41 -1.58
N VAL A 167 -18.45 10.92 -0.64
CA VAL A 167 -18.76 10.87 0.78
C VAL A 167 -18.94 12.25 1.36
N ARG A 168 -20.00 12.44 2.15
CA ARG A 168 -20.19 13.63 2.97
C ARG A 168 -19.62 13.39 4.35
N LEU A 169 -18.73 14.28 4.78
CA LEU A 169 -18.07 14.19 6.08
C LEU A 169 -18.91 14.91 7.14
N PHE A 170 -19.04 14.29 8.30
CA PHE A 170 -19.71 14.81 9.49
C PHE A 170 -18.76 14.70 10.69
N GLY A 171 -18.70 15.72 11.53
CA GLY A 171 -17.83 15.75 12.69
C GLY A 171 -17.41 17.17 13.04
N THR A 172 -16.45 17.33 13.95
CA THR A 172 -15.87 18.64 14.27
C THR A 172 -15.12 19.20 13.05
N PRO A 173 -15.10 20.54 12.87
CA PRO A 173 -14.46 21.20 11.72
C PRO A 173 -13.02 20.71 11.48
N GLU A 174 -12.21 20.65 12.53
CA GLU A 174 -10.81 20.24 12.46
C GLU A 174 -10.64 18.78 11.94
N ARG A 175 -11.52 17.88 12.37
CA ARG A 175 -11.48 16.47 11.94
C ARG A 175 -11.99 16.27 10.53
N VAL A 176 -13.02 17.01 10.16
CA VAL A 176 -13.56 17.00 8.78
C VAL A 176 -12.49 17.47 7.81
N GLU A 177 -11.77 18.55 8.16
CA GLU A 177 -10.69 19.09 7.34
C GLU A 177 -9.54 18.10 7.24
N ALA A 178 -9.01 17.60 8.36
CA ALA A 178 -7.93 16.63 8.39
C ALA A 178 -8.27 15.34 7.62
N LEU A 179 -9.51 14.82 7.76
CA LEU A 179 -9.95 13.64 7.05
C LEU A 179 -10.17 13.90 5.56
N SER A 180 -10.65 15.10 5.21
CA SER A 180 -10.79 15.53 3.81
C SER A 180 -9.42 15.61 3.12
N GLU A 181 -8.43 16.21 3.77
CA GLU A 181 -7.05 16.26 3.27
C GLU A 181 -6.46 14.86 3.12
N PHE A 182 -6.63 14.02 4.15
CA PHE A 182 -6.17 12.63 4.12
C PHE A 182 -6.77 11.86 2.94
N LEU A 183 -8.08 11.93 2.72
CA LEU A 183 -8.76 11.21 1.63
C LEU A 183 -8.34 11.74 0.26
N ASN A 184 -8.13 13.04 0.12
CA ASN A 184 -7.62 13.65 -1.11
C ASN A 184 -6.17 13.24 -1.41
N ALA A 185 -5.33 13.16 -0.39
CA ALA A 185 -3.96 12.67 -0.50
C ALA A 185 -3.88 11.17 -0.78
N HIS A 186 -4.89 10.40 -0.35
CA HIS A 186 -4.92 8.93 -0.46
C HIS A 186 -6.10 8.42 -1.31
N PRO A 187 -6.16 8.73 -2.60
CA PRO A 187 -7.26 8.33 -3.48
C PRO A 187 -7.41 6.80 -3.63
N GLY A 188 -6.44 6.04 -3.11
CA GLY A 188 -6.46 4.58 -3.09
C GLY A 188 -7.63 3.96 -2.31
N TYR A 189 -8.19 4.70 -1.34
CA TYR A 189 -9.39 4.26 -0.60
C TYR A 189 -10.67 4.33 -1.44
N GLY A 190 -10.66 5.05 -2.56
CA GLY A 190 -11.83 5.19 -3.42
C GLY A 190 -12.95 6.03 -2.81
N LEU A 191 -12.63 6.85 -1.80
CA LEU A 191 -13.55 7.78 -1.16
C LEU A 191 -13.18 9.21 -1.58
N THR A 192 -14.16 9.97 -2.07
CA THR A 192 -13.96 11.36 -2.51
C THR A 192 -14.84 12.27 -1.68
N PRO A 193 -14.28 13.17 -0.86
CA PRO A 193 -15.09 14.11 -0.08
C PRO A 193 -15.91 15.04 -0.98
N THR A 194 -17.17 15.25 -0.63
CA THR A 194 -18.05 16.21 -1.31
C THR A 194 -18.84 17.04 -0.31
N ARG A 195 -19.02 18.32 -0.63
CA ARG A 195 -19.91 19.23 0.12
C ARG A 195 -21.34 19.25 -0.43
N ASP A 196 -21.54 18.72 -1.64
CA ASP A 196 -22.83 18.68 -2.30
C ASP A 196 -23.66 17.50 -1.78
N PRO A 197 -24.78 17.76 -1.05
CA PRO A 197 -25.62 16.68 -0.51
C PRO A 197 -26.23 15.80 -1.61
N GLY A 198 -26.54 16.38 -2.77
CA GLY A 198 -27.14 15.67 -3.89
C GLY A 198 -26.20 14.70 -4.60
N ARG A 199 -24.89 14.84 -4.40
CA ARG A 199 -23.87 13.96 -4.96
C ARG A 199 -23.36 12.93 -3.96
N ALA A 200 -23.58 13.13 -2.67
CA ALA A 200 -23.08 12.25 -1.63
C ALA A 200 -23.81 10.91 -1.65
N GLU A 201 -23.07 9.83 -1.74
CA GLU A 201 -23.57 8.46 -1.75
C GLU A 201 -23.52 7.83 -0.35
N ALA A 202 -22.61 8.28 0.48
CA ALA A 202 -22.44 7.81 1.85
C ALA A 202 -22.13 8.95 2.81
N ALA A 203 -22.50 8.75 4.08
CA ALA A 203 -22.07 9.57 5.19
C ALA A 203 -20.80 8.98 5.83
N LEU A 204 -19.85 9.84 6.17
CA LEU A 204 -18.67 9.45 6.92
C LEU A 204 -18.61 10.27 8.20
N TRP A 205 -18.84 9.61 9.32
CA TRP A 205 -18.81 10.22 10.65
C TRP A 205 -17.39 10.22 11.21
N ALA A 206 -16.85 11.40 11.46
CA ALA A 206 -15.50 11.62 12.01
C ALA A 206 -15.56 12.24 13.41
N GLY A 207 -16.44 11.75 14.25
CA GLY A 207 -16.58 12.22 15.64
C GLY A 207 -15.63 11.53 16.62
N ASN A 208 -15.43 12.17 17.78
CA ASN A 208 -14.66 11.58 18.90
C ASN A 208 -15.40 10.38 19.54
N ALA A 209 -16.69 10.35 19.40
CA ALA A 209 -17.57 9.28 19.90
C ALA A 209 -18.48 8.78 18.76
N LEU A 210 -19.13 7.66 18.99
CA LEU A 210 -20.20 7.21 18.09
C LEU A 210 -21.33 8.25 18.09
N PRO A 211 -22.00 8.45 16.94
CA PRO A 211 -23.15 9.35 16.88
C PRO A 211 -24.26 8.84 17.79
N GLU A 212 -25.05 9.76 18.34
CA GLU A 212 -26.25 9.39 19.07
C GLU A 212 -27.20 8.55 18.21
N PRO A 213 -28.01 7.66 18.82
CA PRO A 213 -28.93 6.79 18.10
C PRO A 213 -29.85 7.55 17.13
N ALA A 214 -30.33 8.74 17.54
CA ALA A 214 -31.18 9.58 16.71
C ALA A 214 -30.44 10.12 15.46
N THR A 215 -29.21 10.59 15.64
CA THR A 215 -28.35 11.06 14.55
C THR A 215 -27.98 9.91 13.60
N LEU A 216 -27.64 8.75 14.14
CA LEU A 216 -27.33 7.57 13.34
C LEU A 216 -28.54 7.13 12.50
N GLU A 217 -29.73 7.13 13.08
CA GLU A 217 -30.96 6.79 12.35
C GLU A 217 -31.27 7.81 11.24
N LEU A 218 -31.04 9.09 11.50
CA LEU A 218 -31.17 10.16 10.50
C LEU A 218 -30.19 9.93 9.33
N LEU A 219 -28.91 9.68 9.61
CA LEU A 219 -27.92 9.41 8.59
C LEU A 219 -28.26 8.16 7.77
N ARG A 220 -28.73 7.09 8.41
CA ARG A 220 -29.15 5.85 7.73
C ARG A 220 -30.38 6.02 6.86
N ARG A 221 -31.24 6.98 7.15
CA ARG A 221 -32.37 7.32 6.28
C ARG A 221 -31.97 8.12 5.06
N GLN A 222 -30.92 8.94 5.18
CA GLN A 222 -30.47 9.84 4.11
C GLN A 222 -29.43 9.22 3.19
N PHE A 223 -28.56 8.37 3.72
CA PHE A 223 -27.46 7.79 2.97
C PHE A 223 -27.57 6.27 2.91
N ALA A 224 -27.18 5.70 1.76
CA ALA A 224 -27.18 4.25 1.57
C ALA A 224 -26.18 3.54 2.47
N GLU A 225 -25.08 4.22 2.82
CA GLU A 225 -24.03 3.70 3.69
C GLU A 225 -23.61 4.77 4.70
N VAL A 226 -23.40 4.36 5.94
CA VAL A 226 -22.82 5.21 6.99
C VAL A 226 -21.53 4.57 7.46
N LEU A 227 -20.42 5.27 7.21
CA LEU A 227 -19.09 4.86 7.65
C LEU A 227 -18.76 5.59 8.95
N LEU A 228 -18.47 4.84 9.99
CA LEU A 228 -18.08 5.40 11.29
C LEU A 228 -16.57 5.33 11.42
N VAL A 229 -15.93 6.49 11.41
CA VAL A 229 -14.49 6.63 11.66
C VAL A 229 -14.33 7.21 13.06
N SER A 230 -14.00 6.35 14.00
CA SER A 230 -13.70 6.76 15.37
C SER A 230 -12.19 6.71 15.59
N ASP A 231 -11.63 7.75 16.21
CA ASP A 231 -10.30 7.70 16.78
C ASP A 231 -10.34 6.80 18.01
N LEU A 232 -9.98 5.56 17.82
CA LEU A 232 -9.55 4.74 18.94
C LEU A 232 -8.11 5.13 19.25
N PRO A 233 -7.86 6.05 20.21
CA PRO A 233 -6.53 6.57 20.43
C PRO A 233 -5.61 5.40 20.82
N LYS A 234 -4.55 5.19 20.05
CA LYS A 234 -3.55 4.13 20.24
C LYS A 234 -4.08 2.68 20.10
N ALA A 235 -5.30 2.47 19.61
CA ALA A 235 -5.75 1.12 19.27
C ALA A 235 -5.02 0.65 18.01
N ARG A 236 -4.35 -0.49 18.13
CA ARG A 236 -3.71 -1.14 16.99
C ARG A 236 -4.81 -1.70 16.10
N LEU A 237 -4.95 -1.17 14.89
CA LEU A 237 -6.03 -1.54 13.97
C LEU A 237 -5.87 -2.95 13.39
N SER A 238 -4.65 -3.48 13.35
CA SER A 238 -4.42 -4.87 12.94
C SER A 238 -4.96 -5.84 13.99
N GLY A 239 -5.90 -6.68 13.58
CA GLY A 239 -6.54 -7.64 14.48
C GLY A 239 -7.75 -7.09 15.24
N VAL A 240 -8.26 -5.91 14.85
CA VAL A 240 -9.58 -5.46 15.29
C VAL A 240 -10.63 -6.15 14.42
N THR A 241 -11.47 -6.96 15.02
CA THR A 241 -12.62 -7.57 14.35
C THR A 241 -13.90 -7.14 15.03
N PRO A 242 -14.91 -6.66 14.28
CA PRO A 242 -16.21 -6.40 14.87
C PRO A 242 -16.81 -7.72 15.35
N VAL A 243 -17.36 -7.71 16.55
CA VAL A 243 -18.07 -8.85 17.14
C VAL A 243 -19.41 -8.37 17.67
N GLN A 244 -20.43 -9.20 17.52
CA GLN A 244 -21.75 -8.89 18.02
C GLN A 244 -22.06 -9.81 19.21
N HIS A 245 -22.44 -9.22 20.33
CA HIS A 245 -22.86 -9.93 21.50
C HIS A 245 -24.19 -9.35 21.98
N GLY A 246 -25.27 -10.13 21.87
CA GLY A 246 -26.57 -9.76 22.43
C GLY A 246 -27.12 -8.39 21.97
N GLY A 247 -26.93 -8.03 20.69
CA GLY A 247 -27.35 -6.73 20.14
C GLY A 247 -26.36 -5.59 20.34
N THR A 248 -25.25 -5.81 21.08
CA THR A 248 -24.19 -4.82 21.28
C THR A 248 -23.05 -5.05 20.31
N LEU A 249 -22.59 -3.98 19.65
CA LEU A 249 -21.39 -4.01 18.83
C LEU A 249 -20.15 -3.95 19.73
N GLY A 250 -19.34 -4.99 19.69
CA GLY A 250 -18.04 -5.06 20.34
C GLY A 250 -16.90 -5.07 19.33
N LEU A 251 -15.72 -4.69 19.78
CA LEU A 251 -14.49 -4.81 19.00
C LEU A 251 -13.57 -5.80 19.72
N ARG A 252 -13.25 -6.89 19.04
CA ARG A 252 -12.22 -7.83 19.52
C ARG A 252 -10.87 -7.28 19.12
N LEU A 253 -10.02 -7.00 20.10
CA LEU A 253 -8.64 -6.59 19.90
C LEU A 253 -7.73 -7.81 20.09
N SER A 254 -7.02 -8.20 19.05
CA SER A 254 -6.04 -9.28 19.14
C SER A 254 -4.73 -8.74 19.69
N GLY A 255 -4.28 -9.27 20.83
CA GLY A 255 -2.98 -8.92 21.40
C GLY A 255 -1.83 -9.43 20.52
N HIS A 256 -0.75 -8.66 20.42
CA HIS A 256 0.47 -9.10 19.74
C HIS A 256 1.31 -9.93 20.71
N THR A 257 1.17 -11.23 20.64
CA THR A 257 1.90 -12.18 21.51
C THR A 257 3.33 -12.47 21.07
N ARG A 258 3.80 -11.92 19.95
CA ARG A 258 5.16 -12.20 19.45
C ARG A 258 5.98 -10.93 19.30
N ARG A 259 6.76 -10.63 20.35
CA ARG A 259 7.84 -9.64 20.31
C ARG A 259 9.02 -10.17 19.48
N GLY A 260 9.49 -9.37 18.55
CA GLY A 260 10.90 -9.34 18.14
C GLY A 260 11.38 -10.36 17.10
N THR A 261 10.76 -11.50 16.93
CA THR A 261 11.24 -12.48 15.94
C THR A 261 10.52 -12.30 14.61
N VAL A 262 11.29 -12.23 13.54
CA VAL A 262 10.75 -12.41 12.18
C VAL A 262 10.06 -13.76 12.17
N SER A 263 8.75 -13.81 11.87
CA SER A 263 8.07 -15.09 11.74
C SER A 263 8.77 -15.92 10.66
N ALA A 264 8.84 -17.24 10.83
CA ALA A 264 9.44 -18.12 9.83
C ALA A 264 8.81 -17.90 8.44
N ALA A 265 7.52 -17.61 8.40
CA ALA A 265 6.82 -17.28 7.16
C ALA A 265 7.35 -15.98 6.51
N LYS A 266 7.55 -14.90 7.30
CA LYS A 266 8.14 -13.66 6.77
C LYS A 266 9.56 -13.91 6.24
N ARG A 267 10.36 -14.68 6.98
CA ARG A 267 11.71 -15.02 6.54
C ARG A 267 11.73 -15.84 5.25
N ALA A 268 10.82 -16.80 5.12
CA ALA A 268 10.70 -17.58 3.90
C ALA A 268 10.37 -16.71 2.68
N ILE A 269 9.50 -15.72 2.85
CA ILE A 269 9.15 -14.76 1.78
C ILE A 269 10.33 -13.83 1.47
N ASP A 270 10.98 -13.29 2.51
CA ASP A 270 12.17 -12.47 2.30
C ASP A 270 13.19 -13.21 1.43
N LEU A 271 13.44 -14.49 1.72
CA LEU A 271 14.37 -15.30 0.94
C LEU A 271 13.83 -15.64 -0.46
N ALA A 272 12.55 -16.02 -0.57
CA ALA A 272 11.93 -16.38 -1.84
C ALA A 272 11.92 -15.22 -2.86
N VAL A 273 11.86 -13.97 -2.38
CA VAL A 273 11.94 -12.77 -3.23
C VAL A 273 13.40 -12.33 -3.41
N THR A 274 14.20 -12.34 -2.34
CA THR A 274 15.57 -11.79 -2.40
C THR A 274 16.51 -12.65 -3.22
N VAL A 275 16.39 -13.99 -3.19
CA VAL A 275 17.28 -14.88 -3.96
C VAL A 275 17.15 -14.64 -5.47
N PRO A 276 15.96 -14.69 -6.08
CA PRO A 276 15.82 -14.35 -7.50
C PRO A 276 16.20 -12.90 -7.82
N ALA A 277 15.83 -11.95 -6.94
CA ALA A 277 16.21 -10.55 -7.13
C ALA A 277 17.72 -10.36 -7.14
N MET A 278 18.47 -11.09 -6.30
CA MET A 278 19.93 -11.06 -6.28
C MET A 278 20.53 -11.64 -7.57
N MET A 279 19.97 -12.72 -8.12
CA MET A 279 20.42 -13.28 -9.40
C MET A 279 20.31 -12.25 -10.53
N VAL A 280 19.22 -11.49 -10.56
CA VAL A 280 19.00 -10.42 -11.56
C VAL A 280 19.88 -9.20 -11.26
N ALA A 281 20.08 -8.86 -9.98
CA ALA A 281 20.87 -7.71 -9.56
C ALA A 281 22.39 -7.93 -9.73
N ALA A 282 22.87 -9.16 -9.62
CA ALA A 282 24.31 -9.46 -9.65
C ALA A 282 25.06 -8.92 -10.89
N PRO A 283 24.60 -9.15 -12.12
CA PRO A 283 25.26 -8.57 -13.31
C PRO A 283 25.23 -7.04 -13.30
N VAL A 284 24.14 -6.43 -12.86
CA VAL A 284 24.01 -4.96 -12.75
C VAL A 284 25.00 -4.42 -11.72
N LEU A 285 25.12 -5.07 -10.58
CA LEU A 285 26.10 -4.71 -9.54
C LEU A 285 27.54 -4.81 -10.03
N LEU A 286 27.86 -5.84 -10.80
CA LEU A 286 29.20 -6.01 -11.39
C LEU A 286 29.55 -4.88 -12.38
N VAL A 287 28.61 -4.53 -13.25
CA VAL A 287 28.80 -3.43 -14.22
C VAL A 287 29.04 -2.11 -13.50
N PHE A 288 28.19 -1.75 -12.52
CA PHE A 288 28.35 -0.50 -11.78
C PHE A 288 29.58 -0.52 -10.86
N ALA A 289 29.94 -1.67 -10.27
CA ALA A 289 31.17 -1.78 -9.49
C ALA A 289 32.42 -1.57 -10.34
N ALA A 290 32.43 -2.07 -11.58
CA ALA A 290 33.50 -1.81 -12.53
C ALA A 290 33.53 -0.33 -12.94
N ALA A 291 32.39 0.27 -13.27
CA ALA A 291 32.27 1.69 -13.63
C ALA A 291 32.76 2.61 -12.50
N ILE A 292 32.40 2.32 -11.23
CA ILE A 292 32.90 3.07 -10.07
C ILE A 292 34.43 3.00 -9.97
N LYS A 293 35.02 1.81 -10.14
CA LYS A 293 36.48 1.63 -10.07
C LYS A 293 37.20 2.34 -11.21
N ILE A 294 36.57 2.50 -12.35
CA ILE A 294 37.15 3.26 -13.49
C ILE A 294 37.14 4.76 -13.20
N VAL A 295 36.04 5.29 -12.63
CA VAL A 295 35.88 6.73 -12.36
C VAL A 295 36.72 7.18 -11.15
N ASP A 296 36.71 6.39 -10.08
CA ASP A 296 37.45 6.67 -8.86
C ASP A 296 38.03 5.35 -8.28
N PRO A 297 39.31 5.05 -8.55
CA PRO A 297 39.95 3.79 -8.12
C PRO A 297 39.83 3.55 -6.62
N GLY A 298 39.33 2.35 -6.25
CA GLY A 298 39.13 1.96 -4.85
C GLY A 298 37.96 1.00 -4.65
N PRO A 299 37.49 0.81 -3.40
CA PRO A 299 36.33 -0.06 -3.12
C PRO A 299 35.09 0.42 -3.81
N ALA A 300 34.39 -0.45 -4.57
CA ALA A 300 33.13 -0.14 -5.22
C ALA A 300 31.95 -0.18 -4.25
N PHE A 301 32.10 -0.90 -3.13
CA PHE A 301 31.09 -1.02 -2.10
C PHE A 301 31.47 -0.17 -0.89
N TYR A 302 30.44 0.36 -0.25
CA TYR A 302 30.52 1.15 0.96
C TYR A 302 29.62 0.54 2.04
N VAL A 303 30.12 0.45 3.26
CA VAL A 303 29.37 -0.04 4.42
C VAL A 303 29.04 1.13 5.32
N GLN A 304 27.77 1.35 5.59
CA GLN A 304 27.32 2.39 6.50
C GLN A 304 26.72 1.77 7.76
N MET A 305 27.25 2.14 8.92
CA MET A 305 26.73 1.65 10.19
C MET A 305 25.37 2.26 10.48
N ARG A 306 24.39 1.42 10.80
CA ARG A 306 23.00 1.78 11.07
C ARG A 306 22.49 1.01 12.30
N GLU A 307 21.35 1.45 12.86
CA GLU A 307 20.67 0.73 13.93
C GLU A 307 19.78 -0.38 13.36
N GLY A 308 19.93 -1.58 13.89
CA GLY A 308 19.14 -2.77 13.57
C GLY A 308 18.30 -3.25 14.74
N LEU A 309 17.85 -4.50 14.65
CA LEU A 309 17.03 -5.14 15.68
C LEU A 309 17.72 -5.11 17.05
N GLY A 310 16.95 -4.73 18.09
CA GLY A 310 17.45 -4.64 19.46
C GLY A 310 18.46 -3.52 19.69
N GLY A 311 18.53 -2.51 18.80
CA GLY A 311 19.48 -1.41 18.87
C GLY A 311 20.91 -1.82 18.44
N ARG A 312 21.11 -3.04 17.91
CA ARG A 312 22.43 -3.49 17.45
C ARG A 312 22.88 -2.71 16.23
N ARG A 313 24.17 -2.42 16.13
CA ARG A 313 24.72 -1.82 14.92
C ARG A 313 24.86 -2.86 13.82
N ILE A 314 24.33 -2.55 12.64
CA ILE A 314 24.43 -3.35 11.42
C ILE A 314 25.16 -2.58 10.34
N GLY A 315 25.99 -3.25 9.57
CA GLY A 315 26.65 -2.67 8.39
C GLY A 315 25.76 -2.78 7.16
N VAL A 316 25.12 -1.67 6.77
CA VAL A 316 24.29 -1.61 5.57
C VAL A 316 25.16 -1.42 4.35
N LEU A 317 25.08 -2.35 3.41
CA LEU A 317 25.91 -2.38 2.20
C LEU A 317 25.29 -1.54 1.09
N LYS A 318 26.10 -0.69 0.43
CA LYS A 318 25.70 0.15 -0.71
C LYS A 318 26.79 0.16 -1.78
N LEU A 319 26.43 0.53 -3.02
CA LEU A 319 27.44 0.97 -3.99
C LEU A 319 27.92 2.38 -3.64
N ARG A 320 29.19 2.62 -3.83
CA ARG A 320 29.81 3.91 -3.58
C ARG A 320 29.42 4.90 -4.68
N THR A 321 28.72 5.95 -4.29
CA THR A 321 28.24 6.99 -5.21
C THR A 321 28.98 8.32 -5.06
N MET A 322 29.91 8.41 -4.11
CA MET A 322 30.71 9.59 -3.82
C MET A 322 32.20 9.28 -3.93
N TYR A 323 33.01 10.31 -4.10
CA TYR A 323 34.47 10.20 -4.04
C TYR A 323 34.94 9.67 -2.68
N ARG A 324 36.16 9.11 -2.64
CA ARG A 324 36.72 8.52 -1.43
C ARG A 324 36.98 9.55 -0.32
N ASP A 325 37.29 10.76 -0.71
CA ASP A 325 37.57 11.91 0.15
C ASP A 325 36.36 12.82 0.35
N ALA A 326 35.14 12.26 0.15
CA ALA A 326 33.87 13.00 0.23
C ALA A 326 33.69 13.80 1.54
N ASP A 327 34.16 13.28 2.66
CA ASP A 327 34.04 13.98 3.96
C ASP A 327 34.92 15.22 3.96
N ARG A 328 36.15 15.14 3.50
CA ARG A 328 37.05 16.29 3.36
C ARG A 328 36.51 17.31 2.36
N MET A 329 35.99 16.83 1.22
CA MET A 329 35.33 17.71 0.24
C MET A 329 34.16 18.46 0.84
N LEU A 330 33.39 17.84 1.73
CA LEU A 330 32.30 18.50 2.44
C LEU A 330 32.82 19.59 3.39
N GLU A 331 33.81 19.27 4.21
CA GLU A 331 34.40 20.23 5.16
C GLU A 331 34.93 21.46 4.42
N ASP A 332 35.68 21.23 3.32
CA ASP A 332 36.21 22.28 2.48
C ASP A 332 35.10 23.14 1.83
N LEU A 333 34.00 22.52 1.38
CA LEU A 333 32.86 23.22 0.79
C LEU A 333 32.15 24.06 1.85
N LEU A 334 31.83 23.48 3.01
CA LEU A 334 31.13 24.19 4.09
C LEU A 334 31.98 25.32 4.69
N ALA A 335 33.32 25.24 4.59
CA ALA A 335 34.22 26.30 5.00
C ALA A 335 34.20 27.51 4.03
N ARG A 336 33.99 27.26 2.73
CA ARG A 336 34.09 28.27 1.66
C ARG A 336 32.75 28.85 1.23
N ASP A 337 31.65 28.09 1.40
CA ASP A 337 30.32 28.46 0.90
C ASP A 337 29.32 28.51 2.06
N PRO A 338 28.93 29.73 2.52
CA PRO A 338 27.95 29.93 3.60
C PRO A 338 26.55 29.42 3.24
N ASP A 339 26.15 29.48 1.95
CA ASP A 339 24.85 29.03 1.50
C ASP A 339 24.78 27.49 1.50
N ALA A 340 25.82 26.83 1.05
CA ALA A 340 25.97 25.37 1.15
C ALA A 340 25.96 24.92 2.63
N ARG A 341 26.61 25.69 3.53
CA ARG A 341 26.57 25.42 4.97
C ARG A 341 25.14 25.50 5.51
N LYS A 342 24.41 26.55 5.21
CA LYS A 342 23.02 26.73 5.64
C LYS A 342 22.11 25.64 5.10
N GLU A 343 22.26 25.26 3.84
CA GLU A 343 21.52 24.16 3.22
C GLU A 343 21.81 22.84 3.93
N TRP A 344 23.09 22.56 4.23
CA TRP A 344 23.52 21.35 4.92
C TRP A 344 23.00 21.28 6.36
N GLU A 345 23.08 22.36 7.13
CA GLU A 345 22.59 22.42 8.52
C GLU A 345 21.06 22.22 8.60
N THR A 346 20.33 22.63 7.54
CA THR A 346 18.87 22.50 7.49
C THR A 346 18.41 21.13 7.03
N HIS A 347 19.08 20.55 6.02
CA HIS A 347 18.58 19.38 5.32
C HIS A 347 19.50 18.14 5.39
N TYR A 348 20.73 18.28 5.87
CA TYR A 348 21.80 17.27 5.81
C TYR A 348 22.00 16.72 4.39
N LYS A 349 21.66 17.52 3.38
CA LYS A 349 21.78 17.23 1.94
C LYS A 349 22.10 18.52 1.20
N LEU A 350 22.80 18.37 0.07
CA LEU A 350 23.06 19.44 -0.87
C LEU A 350 22.36 19.13 -2.20
N ARG A 351 21.71 20.13 -2.80
CA ARG A 351 21.07 19.98 -4.12
C ARG A 351 22.09 19.69 -5.20
N ASN A 352 23.20 20.43 -5.20
CA ASN A 352 24.33 20.24 -6.10
C ASN A 352 25.53 19.75 -5.29
N ASP A 353 25.53 18.46 -4.96
CA ASP A 353 26.60 17.86 -4.15
C ASP A 353 27.80 17.49 -5.03
N PRO A 354 28.93 18.22 -4.93
CA PRO A 354 30.12 17.97 -5.76
C PRO A 354 30.83 16.66 -5.42
N ARG A 355 30.49 16.04 -4.31
CA ARG A 355 31.06 14.76 -3.86
C ARG A 355 30.56 13.57 -4.66
N ILE A 356 29.43 13.74 -5.38
CA ILE A 356 28.81 12.67 -6.14
C ILE A 356 29.62 12.38 -7.39
N LEU A 357 29.99 11.10 -7.61
CA LEU A 357 30.69 10.66 -8.81
C LEU A 357 29.92 11.08 -10.08
N PRO A 358 30.57 11.73 -11.04
CA PRO A 358 29.91 12.22 -12.25
C PRO A 358 29.34 11.02 -13.00
N VAL A 359 28.15 11.24 -13.61
CA VAL A 359 27.37 10.25 -14.36
C VAL A 359 27.01 9.02 -13.53
N VAL A 360 27.97 8.19 -13.14
CA VAL A 360 27.74 6.91 -12.45
C VAL A 360 27.04 7.12 -11.10
N GLY A 361 27.54 8.02 -10.26
CA GLY A 361 26.94 8.29 -8.95
C GLY A 361 25.53 8.90 -9.06
N ARG A 362 25.34 9.81 -10.05
CA ARG A 362 24.02 10.41 -10.30
C ARG A 362 22.99 9.37 -10.78
N VAL A 363 23.37 8.51 -11.74
CA VAL A 363 22.51 7.43 -12.24
C VAL A 363 22.14 6.47 -11.12
N LEU A 364 23.10 6.03 -10.30
CA LEU A 364 22.87 5.13 -9.18
C LEU A 364 21.89 5.70 -8.18
N ARG A 365 22.05 6.98 -7.79
CA ARG A 365 21.14 7.65 -6.84
C ARG A 365 19.75 7.88 -7.42
N ALA A 366 19.67 8.37 -8.67
CA ALA A 366 18.40 8.62 -9.32
C ALA A 366 17.57 7.36 -9.56
N SER A 367 18.24 6.20 -9.75
CA SER A 367 17.59 4.90 -9.93
C SER A 367 17.46 4.09 -8.63
N SER A 368 18.05 4.55 -7.51
CA SER A 368 18.17 3.80 -6.25
C SER A 368 18.90 2.44 -6.40
N LEU A 369 19.68 2.25 -7.48
CA LEU A 369 20.47 1.03 -7.70
C LEU A 369 21.66 0.92 -6.73
N ASP A 370 22.08 2.04 -6.11
CA ASP A 370 23.09 2.04 -5.04
C ASP A 370 22.65 1.25 -3.81
N GLU A 371 21.37 1.00 -3.63
CA GLU A 371 20.81 0.25 -2.50
C GLU A 371 20.64 -1.26 -2.79
N LEU A 372 20.83 -1.72 -4.05
CA LEU A 372 20.74 -3.15 -4.39
C LEU A 372 21.66 -4.07 -3.55
N PRO A 373 22.89 -3.66 -3.15
CA PRO A 373 23.72 -4.51 -2.27
C PRO A 373 23.09 -4.83 -0.92
N GLN A 374 22.06 -4.08 -0.48
CA GLN A 374 21.32 -4.38 0.77
C GLN A 374 20.57 -5.72 0.69
N LEU A 375 20.36 -6.28 -0.50
CA LEU A 375 19.86 -7.65 -0.66
C LEU A 375 20.75 -8.66 0.07
N PHE A 376 22.08 -8.45 0.16
CA PHE A 376 22.98 -9.25 0.98
C PHE A 376 22.66 -9.13 2.48
N ASN A 377 22.31 -7.93 2.95
CA ASN A 377 21.90 -7.74 4.35
C ASN A 377 20.62 -8.52 4.67
N ILE A 378 19.70 -8.61 3.68
CA ILE A 378 18.50 -9.44 3.83
C ILE A 378 18.87 -10.92 3.86
N LEU A 379 19.74 -11.40 2.96
CA LEU A 379 20.20 -12.80 2.98
C LEU A 379 20.87 -13.18 4.30
N ARG A 380 21.65 -12.27 4.90
CA ARG A 380 22.29 -12.47 6.21
C ARG A 380 21.28 -12.45 7.37
N GLY A 381 20.13 -11.79 7.21
CA GLY A 381 19.15 -11.61 8.27
C GLY A 381 19.32 -10.33 9.09
N ASP A 382 20.25 -9.46 8.72
CA ASP A 382 20.42 -8.14 9.33
C ASP A 382 19.26 -7.21 8.98
N MET A 383 18.65 -7.44 7.81
CA MET A 383 17.51 -6.69 7.27
C MET A 383 16.41 -7.62 6.75
N THR A 384 15.25 -7.06 6.47
CA THR A 384 14.09 -7.68 5.82
C THR A 384 13.69 -6.87 4.57
N LEU A 385 12.87 -7.43 3.70
CA LEU A 385 12.34 -6.66 2.56
C LEU A 385 11.53 -5.45 3.02
N VAL A 386 10.60 -5.66 3.95
CA VAL A 386 9.68 -4.61 4.43
C VAL A 386 9.86 -4.38 5.93
N GLY A 387 10.18 -3.14 6.28
CA GLY A 387 10.37 -2.72 7.67
C GLY A 387 10.69 -1.23 7.77
N PRO A 388 10.84 -0.69 8.98
CA PRO A 388 11.34 0.66 9.16
C PRO A 388 12.75 0.80 8.55
N ARG A 389 12.99 1.89 7.82
CA ARG A 389 14.29 2.13 7.19
C ARG A 389 15.39 2.25 8.24
N PRO A 390 16.55 1.58 8.12
CA PRO A 390 17.64 1.74 9.07
C PRO A 390 18.25 3.14 8.97
N PHE A 391 18.25 3.89 10.09
CA PHE A 391 18.79 5.24 10.13
C PHE A 391 20.18 5.32 10.79
N PRO A 392 20.99 6.33 10.43
CA PRO A 392 22.23 6.64 11.13
C PRO A 392 21.95 7.26 12.50
N GLU A 393 22.97 7.23 13.37
CA GLU A 393 22.86 7.70 14.75
C GLU A 393 22.38 9.16 14.86
N TYR A 394 22.91 10.05 14.00
CA TYR A 394 22.51 11.46 14.03
C TYR A 394 21.03 11.71 13.74
N HIS A 395 20.42 10.84 12.90
CA HIS A 395 18.99 10.91 12.60
C HIS A 395 18.16 10.36 13.76
N LEU A 396 18.64 9.30 14.39
CA LEU A 396 17.99 8.67 15.54
C LEU A 396 18.05 9.55 16.78
N ALA A 397 19.09 10.36 16.93
CA ALA A 397 19.24 11.34 18.02
C ALA A 397 18.14 12.42 18.00
N ALA A 398 17.60 12.72 16.82
CA ALA A 398 16.46 13.66 16.67
C ALA A 398 15.09 13.03 16.97
N MET A 399 15.02 11.72 17.15
CA MET A 399 13.77 11.00 17.43
C MET A 399 13.51 10.89 18.94
N ARG A 400 12.23 10.79 19.30
CA ARG A 400 11.84 10.53 20.69
C ARG A 400 12.37 9.16 21.15
N PRO A 401 12.95 9.05 22.37
CA PRO A 401 13.54 7.79 22.84
C PRO A 401 12.59 6.59 22.82
N GLU A 402 11.32 6.80 23.16
CA GLU A 402 10.31 5.74 23.18
C GLU A 402 10.04 5.24 21.74
N PHE A 403 10.03 6.14 20.77
CA PHE A 403 9.83 5.77 19.39
C PHE A 403 11.07 5.07 18.81
N ARG A 404 12.28 5.52 19.14
CA ARG A 404 13.52 4.82 18.79
C ARG A 404 13.53 3.39 19.32
N ALA A 405 13.19 3.20 20.61
CA ALA A 405 13.08 1.85 21.21
C ALA A 405 12.03 0.98 20.51
N ARG A 406 10.92 1.58 20.08
CA ARG A 406 9.88 0.89 19.31
C ARG A 406 10.35 0.49 17.92
N ARG A 407 11.09 1.33 17.22
CA ARG A 407 11.70 0.98 15.93
C ARG A 407 12.71 -0.16 16.07
N ALA A 408 13.56 -0.09 17.10
CA ALA A 408 14.54 -1.13 17.40
C ALA A 408 13.89 -2.49 17.76
N SER A 409 12.60 -2.54 18.08
CA SER A 409 11.90 -3.79 18.35
C SER A 409 11.58 -4.65 17.13
N VAL A 410 11.86 -4.16 15.92
CA VAL A 410 11.61 -4.86 14.65
C VAL A 410 12.85 -4.84 13.77
N VAL A 411 12.96 -5.83 12.87
CA VAL A 411 14.05 -5.88 11.88
C VAL A 411 13.85 -4.73 10.87
N PRO A 412 14.90 -3.93 10.58
CA PRO A 412 14.80 -2.85 9.61
C PRO A 412 14.62 -3.38 8.18
N GLY A 413 13.93 -2.61 7.34
CA GLY A 413 13.57 -2.98 5.98
C GLY A 413 14.38 -2.27 4.90
N LEU A 414 14.47 -2.91 3.72
CA LEU A 414 14.93 -2.28 2.48
C LEU A 414 13.89 -1.26 1.99
N THR A 415 12.62 -1.61 2.07
CA THR A 415 11.49 -0.71 1.82
C THR A 415 10.60 -0.62 3.05
N GLY A 416 9.77 0.41 3.12
CA GLY A 416 8.86 0.64 4.24
C GLY A 416 7.70 1.54 3.86
N LEU A 417 6.72 1.63 4.74
CA LEU A 417 5.48 2.35 4.48
C LEU A 417 5.72 3.82 4.11
N TRP A 418 6.55 4.55 4.86
CA TRP A 418 6.83 5.95 4.56
C TRP A 418 7.59 6.13 3.23
N GLN A 419 8.45 5.17 2.86
CA GLN A 419 9.21 5.22 1.62
C GLN A 419 8.33 5.12 0.36
N ILE A 420 7.14 4.52 0.46
CA ILE A 420 6.17 4.40 -0.64
C ILE A 420 5.06 5.45 -0.58
N SER A 421 4.94 6.21 0.52
CA SER A 421 3.89 7.21 0.71
C SER A 421 4.34 8.59 0.24
N ASP A 422 5.45 9.15 0.78
CA ASP A 422 5.99 10.46 0.41
C ASP A 422 7.50 10.52 0.64
N ARG A 423 8.27 10.01 -0.31
CA ARG A 423 9.73 9.83 -0.19
C ARG A 423 10.53 11.10 0.10
N SER A 424 10.07 12.26 -0.35
CA SER A 424 10.89 13.48 -0.36
C SER A 424 10.42 14.59 0.57
N ALA A 425 9.16 14.53 1.07
CA ALA A 425 8.54 15.61 1.82
C ALA A 425 8.19 15.24 3.28
N ALA A 426 8.33 13.94 3.66
CA ALA A 426 7.98 13.51 5.01
C ALA A 426 8.96 14.08 6.03
N ASP A 427 8.48 14.92 6.93
CA ASP A 427 9.22 15.34 8.11
C ASP A 427 9.42 14.18 9.10
N VAL A 428 10.21 14.40 10.15
CA VAL A 428 10.50 13.36 11.16
C VAL A 428 9.21 12.89 11.84
N ALA A 429 8.25 13.77 12.08
CA ALA A 429 6.99 13.42 12.74
C ALA A 429 6.13 12.51 11.88
N GLN A 430 6.04 12.79 10.58
CA GLN A 430 5.32 11.95 9.61
C GLN A 430 5.99 10.59 9.43
N GLN A 431 7.34 10.54 9.42
CA GLN A 431 8.09 9.28 9.40
C GLN A 431 7.81 8.45 10.67
N GLU A 432 7.79 9.09 11.85
CA GLU A 432 7.42 8.45 13.10
C GLU A 432 6.00 7.86 13.06
N GLN A 433 5.06 8.61 12.52
CA GLN A 433 3.67 8.17 12.40
C GLN A 433 3.54 6.95 11.49
N LEU A 434 4.13 7.00 10.30
CA LEU A 434 4.03 5.92 9.30
C LEU A 434 4.80 4.66 9.72
N ASP A 435 6.00 4.81 10.29
CA ASP A 435 6.75 3.67 10.84
C ASP A 435 6.03 3.07 12.06
N GLY A 436 5.46 3.93 12.93
CA GLY A 436 4.65 3.48 14.05
C GLY A 436 3.43 2.69 13.58
N TYR A 437 2.72 3.19 12.59
CA TYR A 437 1.59 2.49 11.98
C TYR A 437 2.01 1.13 11.41
N TYR A 438 3.13 1.07 10.68
CA TYR A 438 3.66 -0.20 10.16
C TYR A 438 3.98 -1.19 11.28
N ILE A 439 4.71 -0.76 12.31
CA ILE A 439 5.12 -1.62 13.42
C ILE A 439 3.90 -2.24 14.12
N ASP A 440 2.82 -1.47 14.27
CA ASP A 440 1.60 -1.94 14.92
C ASP A 440 0.76 -2.87 14.06
N ASN A 441 0.74 -2.61 12.74
CA ASN A 441 -0.17 -3.27 11.81
C ASN A 441 0.54 -4.28 10.90
N ARG A 442 1.82 -4.61 11.19
CA ARG A 442 2.59 -5.54 10.37
C ARG A 442 1.91 -6.90 10.24
N SER A 443 1.70 -7.31 9.02
CA SER A 443 1.16 -8.61 8.64
C SER A 443 1.77 -9.06 7.32
N PHE A 444 1.67 -10.35 7.00
CA PHE A 444 2.06 -10.87 5.69
C PHE A 444 1.44 -10.07 4.53
N TRP A 445 0.15 -9.81 4.61
CA TRP A 445 -0.59 -9.11 3.56
C TRP A 445 -0.20 -7.64 3.45
N PHE A 446 0.12 -7.02 4.59
CA PHE A 446 0.58 -5.63 4.61
C PHE A 446 1.96 -5.51 3.99
N ASP A 447 2.90 -6.42 4.33
CA ASP A 447 4.21 -6.48 3.71
C ASP A 447 4.10 -6.70 2.19
N LEU A 448 3.28 -7.66 1.75
CA LEU A 448 3.06 -7.91 0.33
C LEU A 448 2.48 -6.69 -0.40
N SER A 449 1.56 -5.96 0.23
CA SER A 449 0.99 -4.72 -0.33
C SER A 449 2.06 -3.64 -0.48
N ILE A 450 2.97 -3.51 0.49
CA ILE A 450 4.09 -2.56 0.44
C ILE A 450 5.07 -2.93 -0.66
N ILE A 451 5.42 -4.21 -0.81
CA ILE A 451 6.29 -4.71 -1.89
C ILE A 451 5.71 -4.34 -3.26
N LEU A 452 4.44 -4.66 -3.50
CA LEU A 452 3.77 -4.34 -4.78
C LEU A 452 3.75 -2.83 -5.07
N ARG A 453 3.49 -2.01 -4.05
CA ARG A 453 3.52 -0.54 -4.18
C ARG A 453 4.93 -0.01 -4.38
N THR A 454 5.95 -0.66 -3.82
CA THR A 454 7.37 -0.30 -4.04
C THR A 454 7.74 -0.44 -5.51
N PHE A 455 7.36 -1.55 -6.16
CA PHE A 455 7.58 -1.73 -7.59
C PHE A 455 6.91 -0.62 -8.43
N ALA A 456 5.66 -0.29 -8.11
CA ALA A 456 4.96 0.80 -8.78
C ALA A 456 5.64 2.18 -8.58
N ALA A 457 6.15 2.45 -7.37
CA ALA A 457 6.84 3.70 -7.05
C ALA A 457 8.21 3.81 -7.75
N VAL A 458 8.95 2.70 -7.86
CA VAL A 458 10.25 2.66 -8.56
C VAL A 458 10.04 2.88 -10.07
N ILE A 459 9.07 2.20 -10.69
CA ILE A 459 8.77 2.36 -12.12
C ILE A 459 8.23 3.76 -12.41
N GLY A 460 7.39 4.31 -11.52
CA GLY A 460 6.78 5.63 -11.67
C GLY A 460 7.73 6.81 -11.44
N ARG A 461 9.01 6.58 -11.09
CA ARG A 461 10.04 7.59 -10.80
C ARG A 461 9.59 8.71 -9.84
N LYS A 462 8.61 8.47 -8.97
CA LYS A 462 8.18 9.44 -7.97
C LYS A 462 9.19 9.47 -6.81
N GLY A 463 9.87 10.60 -6.64
CA GLY A 463 10.70 10.88 -5.45
C GLY A 463 12.13 10.33 -5.48
N ALA A 464 12.73 10.12 -6.64
CA ALA A 464 14.16 9.91 -6.78
C ALA A 464 14.86 11.28 -6.95
N TYR A 465 15.59 11.73 -5.91
CA TYR A 465 16.50 12.87 -5.93
C TYR A 465 17.88 12.42 -5.45
#